data_ea8bcfa07372c7003a762b7e7085ddf2
#
_entry.id   ea8bcfa07372c7003a762b7e7085ddf2
#
_cell.length_a   1.000
_cell.length_b   1.000
_cell.length_c   1.000
_cell.angle_alpha   90.00
_cell.angle_beta   90.00
_cell.angle_gamma   90.00
#
_symmetry.space_group_name_H-M   'P 1'
#
loop_
_entity.id
_entity.type
_entity.pdbx_description
1 polymer ?
#
loop_
_entity_poly.entity_id
_entity_poly.type
_entity_poly.pdbx_seq_one_letter_code
_entity_poly.pdbx_strand_id
1 'polypeptide(L)'
;MKRRDFLGGMGLAAAGSLIISNSANARTNQRIEFAKGPTDRPLEVEIAVKPALCPLIHSDVWEGPCRPSAGNKPQKERAADDLAARWSLAYGKTPEQERADAQEGVKQFAESLKANLSPDFRLLDPILMEYSEDFWIGPEQMAKLEPDRDKADVYLVSGMSYPATIIAETFKKPVVMRESMLAMDAVAYMKAKGLEGHAFSDFQDLNQLLSLLRTRKVFQQTNILIITDRGLPPYPVRSCMDVSMLKDKFGIGSHFVSYREFASEMDEVIEDQEWGAKAEDRAEQLIKNAEETHIEKQYVKRSFEFYYAIKNLMQKYGCNAFTVECFELCASRVADKYEITPCLVHTLLKDEGVASACEADLNALLAMRLLMSAANKSSFMGNPIVLSKDQLVVNHSVPGIKMAGYENPDLPYHLRHFVESGWGTKVMIDFTKLEEKTVTLARLDPLGTKIYLAKGEIVGCSGFNKGTLIGCSLAAHIRVPDAPECLRKLSDFGTHLSMVYGDYSREIQGLADMMGLEVVYAT
;
A
#
# COMPACT_ATOMS: atom_id res chain seq x y z
N MET A 1 -6.74 -46.60 -40.87
CA MET A 1 -5.41 -46.52 -41.51
C MET A 1 -4.55 -45.59 -40.64
N LYS A 2 -3.70 -46.16 -39.83
CA LYS A 2 -2.25 -46.01 -39.62
C LYS A 2 -1.79 -44.54 -39.59
N ARG A 3 -1.50 -43.95 -38.41
CA ARG A 3 -0.28 -43.93 -37.58
C ARG A 3 1.05 -43.88 -38.36
N ARG A 4 1.91 -42.92 -37.91
CA ARG A 4 3.37 -42.78 -37.99
C ARG A 4 3.87 -41.79 -39.04
N ASP A 5 4.66 -40.91 -38.61
CA ASP A 5 6.04 -40.64 -38.35
C ASP A 5 6.36 -39.17 -38.70
N PHE A 6 6.86 -38.45 -37.77
CA PHE A 6 7.97 -37.52 -38.01
C PHE A 6 8.75 -37.28 -36.73
N LEU A 7 9.80 -38.06 -36.58
CA LEU A 7 10.92 -37.75 -35.72
C LEU A 7 12.06 -37.22 -36.58
N GLY A 8 12.72 -36.17 -36.11
CA GLY A 8 14.05 -35.86 -36.60
C GLY A 8 14.41 -34.40 -36.58
N GLY A 9 15.27 -34.01 -35.63
CA GLY A 9 15.93 -32.71 -35.64
C GLY A 9 16.70 -32.46 -34.35
N MET A 10 17.88 -33.00 -34.26
CA MET A 10 18.85 -32.83 -33.16
C MET A 10 19.27 -31.36 -33.00
N GLY A 11 19.36 -30.91 -31.75
CA GLY A 11 20.10 -29.73 -31.33
C GLY A 11 20.71 -29.96 -29.95
N LEU A 12 21.99 -30.29 -29.91
CA LEU A 12 22.80 -30.39 -28.69
C LEU A 12 22.79 -29.05 -27.93
N ALA A 13 22.40 -29.07 -26.68
CA ALA A 13 22.71 -28.02 -25.72
C ALA A 13 23.58 -28.59 -24.61
N ALA A 14 24.68 -27.91 -24.39
CA ALA A 14 25.78 -28.26 -23.50
C ALA A 14 25.34 -28.42 -22.04
N ALA A 15 25.76 -29.53 -21.44
CA ALA A 15 25.71 -29.77 -20.01
C ALA A 15 26.69 -28.86 -19.29
N GLY A 16 26.18 -27.83 -18.61
CA GLY A 16 26.93 -27.05 -17.62
C GLY A 16 26.96 -27.82 -16.30
N SER A 17 28.12 -28.34 -15.94
CA SER A 17 28.38 -29.01 -14.66
C SER A 17 28.23 -28.01 -13.52
N LEU A 18 27.18 -28.16 -12.70
CA LEU A 18 27.09 -27.52 -11.39
C LEU A 18 28.07 -28.22 -10.45
N ILE A 19 29.22 -27.59 -10.22
CA ILE A 19 30.13 -27.94 -9.13
C ILE A 19 29.43 -27.52 -7.83
N ILE A 20 28.86 -28.47 -7.11
CA ILE A 20 28.46 -28.28 -5.73
C ILE A 20 29.73 -28.23 -4.89
N SER A 21 30.25 -27.06 -4.62
CA SER A 21 31.27 -26.88 -3.60
C SER A 21 30.59 -26.96 -2.22
N ASN A 22 30.73 -28.09 -1.55
CA ASN A 22 30.54 -28.20 -0.12
C ASN A 22 31.61 -27.35 0.58
N SER A 23 31.33 -26.08 0.82
CA SER A 23 32.04 -25.30 1.82
C SER A 23 31.18 -25.25 3.09
N ALA A 24 31.46 -26.20 3.99
CA ALA A 24 31.17 -26.01 5.40
C ALA A 24 32.05 -24.87 5.89
N ASN A 25 31.57 -23.61 5.66
CA ASN A 25 32.18 -22.45 6.25
C ASN A 25 31.45 -22.10 7.53
N ALA A 26 32.25 -22.08 8.60
CA ALA A 26 31.90 -21.52 9.89
C ALA A 26 31.11 -20.23 9.70
N ARG A 27 29.82 -20.24 10.09
CA ARG A 27 29.00 -19.03 10.22
C ARG A 27 29.64 -18.19 11.32
N THR A 28 30.36 -17.16 10.91
CA THR A 28 30.70 -16.08 11.83
C THR A 28 29.39 -15.50 12.32
N ASN A 29 29.19 -15.48 13.63
CA ASN A 29 28.12 -14.75 14.32
C ASN A 29 28.21 -13.25 13.98
N GLN A 30 27.75 -12.87 12.77
CA GLN A 30 27.42 -11.48 12.52
C GLN A 30 26.08 -11.26 13.23
N ARG A 31 26.10 -10.41 14.25
CA ARG A 31 24.89 -9.77 14.81
C ARG A 31 24.03 -9.34 13.64
N ILE A 32 22.91 -10.03 13.43
CA ILE A 32 21.87 -9.58 12.51
C ILE A 32 21.18 -8.43 13.25
N GLU A 33 21.73 -7.21 13.13
CA GLU A 33 20.88 -6.03 13.25
C GLU A 33 19.85 -6.20 12.14
N PHE A 34 18.55 -6.20 12.48
CA PHE A 34 17.50 -6.14 11.48
C PHE A 34 17.82 -4.90 10.62
N ALA A 35 18.46 -5.12 9.49
CA ALA A 35 18.48 -4.10 8.45
C ALA A 35 17.01 -3.72 8.29
N LYS A 36 16.68 -2.43 8.34
CA LYS A 36 15.33 -1.96 8.02
C LYS A 36 14.95 -2.65 6.74
N GLY A 37 14.03 -3.60 6.84
CA GLY A 37 13.43 -4.26 5.67
C GLY A 37 12.81 -3.19 4.78
N PRO A 38 12.32 -3.53 3.59
CA PRO A 38 11.55 -2.58 2.81
C PRO A 38 10.50 -1.98 3.71
N THR A 39 10.48 -0.64 3.76
CA THR A 39 9.72 0.14 4.73
C THR A 39 8.26 -0.29 4.74
N ASP A 40 7.79 -0.74 5.88
CA ASP A 40 6.49 -1.39 6.00
C ASP A 40 5.37 -0.37 6.21
N ARG A 41 5.70 0.80 6.74
CA ARG A 41 4.77 1.90 6.99
C ARG A 41 4.69 2.83 5.79
N PRO A 42 3.48 3.28 5.40
CA PRO A 42 3.29 4.16 4.24
C PRO A 42 4.10 5.45 4.31
N LEU A 43 4.21 6.06 5.49
CA LEU A 43 4.96 7.30 5.69
C LEU A 43 6.47 7.13 5.55
N GLU A 44 6.97 5.90 5.62
CA GLU A 44 8.39 5.58 5.41
C GLU A 44 8.71 5.32 3.93
N VAL A 45 7.70 5.11 3.08
CA VAL A 45 7.87 4.97 1.63
C VAL A 45 7.90 6.34 0.99
N GLU A 46 9.04 6.67 0.44
CA GLU A 46 9.26 7.96 -0.22
C GLU A 46 8.50 8.05 -1.55
N ILE A 47 7.87 9.20 -1.81
CA ILE A 47 7.39 9.63 -3.12
C ILE A 47 8.25 10.80 -3.57
N ALA A 48 8.96 10.63 -4.69
CA ALA A 48 9.79 11.65 -5.29
C ALA A 48 9.03 12.40 -6.39
N VAL A 49 8.82 13.69 -6.17
CA VAL A 49 8.12 14.60 -7.08
C VAL A 49 9.13 15.36 -7.91
N LYS A 50 9.05 15.25 -9.24
CA LYS A 50 9.86 16.04 -10.19
C LYS A 50 9.04 17.19 -10.77
N PRO A 51 9.27 18.42 -10.32
CA PRO A 51 8.58 19.59 -10.87
C PRO A 51 9.19 20.00 -12.22
N ALA A 52 8.32 20.35 -13.18
CA ALA A 52 8.69 20.91 -14.45
C ALA A 52 7.81 22.14 -14.75
N LEU A 53 8.43 23.29 -14.93
CA LEU A 53 7.73 24.50 -15.41
C LEU A 53 7.89 24.56 -16.93
N CYS A 54 6.77 24.56 -17.65
CA CYS A 54 6.72 24.49 -19.11
C CYS A 54 6.07 25.75 -19.69
N PRO A 55 6.75 26.91 -19.69
CA PRO A 55 6.22 28.13 -20.29
C PRO A 55 6.27 28.05 -21.82
N LEU A 56 5.33 28.68 -22.48
CA LEU A 56 5.43 29.01 -23.90
C LEU A 56 6.41 30.16 -24.06
N ILE A 57 7.40 29.99 -24.94
CA ILE A 57 8.36 31.03 -25.31
C ILE A 57 8.16 31.32 -26.79
N HIS A 58 7.92 32.57 -27.12
CA HIS A 58 7.72 33.03 -28.49
C HIS A 58 9.07 33.22 -29.20
N SER A 59 9.06 33.15 -30.53
CA SER A 59 10.25 33.39 -31.37
C SER A 59 10.56 34.84 -31.55
N ASP A 60 9.58 35.73 -31.31
CA ASP A 60 9.65 37.17 -31.45
C ASP A 60 8.72 37.83 -30.44
N VAL A 61 8.69 39.19 -30.39
CA VAL A 61 7.78 39.93 -29.52
C VAL A 61 6.35 39.48 -29.75
N TRP A 62 5.71 39.02 -28.66
CA TRP A 62 4.31 38.59 -28.73
C TRP A 62 3.33 39.75 -28.79
N GLU A 63 2.63 39.93 -29.90
CA GLU A 63 1.65 40.97 -30.16
C GLU A 63 0.18 40.43 -30.17
N GLY A 64 -0.01 39.19 -29.72
CA GLY A 64 -1.30 38.51 -29.68
C GLY A 64 -1.49 37.47 -30.80
N PRO A 65 -2.56 36.68 -30.75
CA PRO A 65 -2.88 35.72 -31.79
C PRO A 65 -3.24 36.48 -33.06
N CYS A 66 -2.71 36.17 -34.22
CA CYS A 66 -2.95 36.86 -35.48
C CYS A 66 -2.26 38.24 -35.58
N ARG A 67 -0.93 38.20 -35.46
CA ARG A 67 -0.01 39.35 -35.49
C ARG A 67 -0.41 40.57 -36.35
N PRO A 68 -0.89 40.45 -37.58
CA PRO A 68 -1.14 41.67 -38.42
C PRO A 68 -2.33 42.51 -37.99
N SER A 69 -3.28 41.93 -37.27
CA SER A 69 -4.51 42.61 -36.88
C SER A 69 -4.38 43.39 -35.55
N ALA A 70 -3.34 43.10 -34.80
CA ALA A 70 -3.13 43.68 -33.48
C ALA A 70 -2.41 45.02 -33.51
N GLY A 71 -1.76 45.37 -34.61
CA GLY A 71 -0.66 46.32 -34.74
C GLY A 71 -0.80 47.73 -34.27
N ASN A 72 -1.94 48.27 -33.95
CA ASN A 72 -2.07 49.72 -33.80
C ASN A 72 -2.72 50.25 -32.51
N LYS A 73 -3.02 49.39 -31.54
CA LYS A 73 -3.57 49.90 -30.25
C LYS A 73 -2.54 49.78 -29.12
N PRO A 74 -2.33 50.82 -28.32
CA PRO A 74 -1.46 50.72 -27.15
C PRO A 74 -1.91 49.63 -26.18
N GLN A 75 -0.94 48.92 -25.57
CA GLN A 75 -1.16 47.81 -24.63
C GLN A 75 -2.20 48.11 -23.52
N LYS A 76 -2.23 49.37 -23.02
CA LYS A 76 -3.18 49.80 -21.98
C LYS A 76 -4.63 49.86 -22.44
N GLU A 77 -4.89 50.12 -23.74
CA GLU A 77 -6.24 50.19 -24.29
C GLU A 77 -6.82 48.81 -24.65
N ARG A 78 -5.96 47.83 -24.86
CA ARG A 78 -6.37 46.44 -25.17
C ARG A 78 -6.65 45.62 -23.91
N ALA A 79 -5.94 45.90 -22.82
CA ALA A 79 -6.00 45.09 -21.61
C ALA A 79 -7.35 45.13 -20.90
N ALA A 80 -8.19 46.14 -21.17
CA ALA A 80 -9.50 46.24 -20.53
C ALA A 80 -10.58 45.37 -21.17
N ASP A 81 -10.53 45.19 -22.51
CA ASP A 81 -11.63 44.59 -23.28
C ASP A 81 -11.28 43.30 -24.01
N ASP A 82 -10.00 42.93 -24.08
CA ASP A 82 -9.54 41.76 -24.82
C ASP A 82 -9.24 40.59 -23.88
N LEU A 83 -10.07 39.54 -23.95
CA LEU A 83 -9.92 38.32 -23.17
C LEU A 83 -8.55 37.64 -23.44
N ALA A 84 -8.05 37.73 -24.69
CA ALA A 84 -6.77 37.14 -25.07
C ALA A 84 -5.58 37.91 -24.45
N ALA A 85 -5.66 39.24 -24.31
CA ALA A 85 -4.64 40.06 -23.65
C ALA A 85 -4.57 39.78 -22.14
N ARG A 86 -5.69 39.40 -21.50
CA ARG A 86 -5.72 38.99 -20.09
C ARG A 86 -5.06 37.63 -19.83
N TRP A 87 -4.95 36.79 -20.85
CA TRP A 87 -4.43 35.44 -20.72
C TRP A 87 -2.93 35.32 -21.03
N SER A 88 -2.35 36.31 -21.71
CA SER A 88 -0.94 36.30 -22.05
C SER A 88 -0.16 37.34 -21.23
N LEU A 89 0.57 36.84 -20.24
CA LEU A 89 1.59 37.62 -19.51
C LEU A 89 2.79 38.00 -20.41
N ALA A 90 2.86 37.43 -21.61
CA ALA A 90 3.92 37.63 -22.59
C ALA A 90 3.69 38.81 -23.54
N TYR A 91 2.49 39.43 -23.52
CA TYR A 91 2.16 40.50 -24.47
C TYR A 91 3.17 41.65 -24.43
N GLY A 92 3.78 41.96 -25.58
CA GLY A 92 4.77 43.00 -25.73
C GLY A 92 6.15 42.68 -25.16
N LYS A 93 6.39 41.46 -24.68
CA LYS A 93 7.70 41.00 -24.20
C LYS A 93 8.54 40.41 -25.34
N THR A 94 9.84 40.61 -25.25
CA THR A 94 10.78 39.90 -26.12
C THR A 94 11.00 38.45 -25.62
N PRO A 95 11.47 37.53 -26.47
CA PRO A 95 11.81 36.17 -26.04
C PRO A 95 12.80 36.10 -24.85
N GLU A 96 13.72 37.08 -24.75
CA GLU A 96 14.67 37.17 -23.64
C GLU A 96 13.97 37.57 -22.33
N GLN A 97 12.99 38.45 -22.41
CA GLN A 97 12.17 38.86 -21.25
C GLN A 97 11.29 37.70 -20.81
N GLU A 98 10.69 36.95 -21.74
CA GLU A 98 9.90 35.74 -21.42
C GLU A 98 10.75 34.69 -20.72
N ARG A 99 11.99 34.44 -21.20
CA ARG A 99 12.92 33.51 -20.54
C ARG A 99 13.34 33.99 -19.16
N ALA A 100 13.60 35.29 -18.99
CA ALA A 100 13.94 35.85 -17.68
C ALA A 100 12.78 35.67 -16.67
N ASP A 101 11.55 35.96 -17.09
CA ASP A 101 10.36 35.73 -16.27
C ASP A 101 10.14 34.26 -15.95
N ALA A 102 10.38 33.36 -16.91
CA ALA A 102 10.28 31.92 -16.73
C ALA A 102 11.32 31.39 -15.72
N GLN A 103 12.55 31.91 -15.75
CA GLN A 103 13.59 31.55 -14.77
C GLN A 103 13.21 31.99 -13.35
N GLU A 104 12.65 33.20 -13.21
CA GLU A 104 12.12 33.64 -11.91
C GLU A 104 10.90 32.81 -11.50
N GLY A 105 10.03 32.47 -12.46
CA GLY A 105 8.87 31.60 -12.25
C GLY A 105 9.26 30.21 -11.70
N VAL A 106 10.37 29.61 -12.14
CA VAL A 106 10.84 28.32 -11.58
C VAL A 106 11.20 28.44 -10.11
N LYS A 107 11.83 29.55 -9.69
CA LYS A 107 12.19 29.78 -8.28
C LYS A 107 10.93 29.92 -7.42
N GLN A 108 9.99 30.77 -7.88
CA GLN A 108 8.71 30.97 -7.19
C GLN A 108 7.89 29.67 -7.10
N PHE A 109 7.90 28.88 -8.16
CA PHE A 109 7.26 27.56 -8.17
C PHE A 109 7.90 26.61 -7.16
N ALA A 110 9.24 26.54 -7.13
CA ALA A 110 9.97 25.75 -6.15
C ALA A 110 9.68 26.16 -4.70
N GLU A 111 9.67 27.47 -4.41
CA GLU A 111 9.35 28.02 -3.09
C GLU A 111 7.91 27.69 -2.68
N SER A 112 6.96 27.86 -3.61
CA SER A 112 5.56 27.52 -3.38
C SER A 112 5.38 26.02 -3.07
N LEU A 113 6.06 25.14 -3.79
CA LEU A 113 6.03 23.69 -3.51
C LEU A 113 6.62 23.38 -2.14
N LYS A 114 7.80 23.93 -1.81
CA LYS A 114 8.43 23.74 -0.50
C LYS A 114 7.56 24.21 0.67
N ALA A 115 6.79 25.28 0.47
CA ALA A 115 5.93 25.84 1.50
C ALA A 115 4.62 25.07 1.72
N ASN A 116 4.14 24.34 0.72
CA ASN A 116 2.78 23.79 0.72
C ASN A 116 2.70 22.27 0.57
N LEU A 117 3.76 21.60 0.08
CA LEU A 117 3.81 20.14 0.07
C LEU A 117 4.13 19.61 1.47
N SER A 118 3.53 18.47 1.81
CA SER A 118 3.89 17.75 3.03
C SER A 118 5.39 17.41 3.01
N PRO A 119 6.10 17.58 4.15
CA PRO A 119 7.51 17.20 4.28
C PRO A 119 7.78 15.71 4.05
N ASP A 120 6.73 14.89 4.03
CA ASP A 120 6.82 13.45 3.76
C ASP A 120 7.11 13.12 2.29
N PHE A 121 7.03 14.12 1.38
CA PHE A 121 7.33 13.95 -0.03
C PHE A 121 8.69 14.52 -0.37
N ARG A 122 9.48 13.78 -1.14
CA ARG A 122 10.77 14.27 -1.63
C ARG A 122 10.58 15.13 -2.87
N LEU A 123 10.90 16.41 -2.75
CA LEU A 123 10.92 17.33 -3.88
C LEU A 123 12.28 17.25 -4.57
N LEU A 124 12.31 16.86 -5.85
CA LEU A 124 13.49 16.95 -6.70
C LEU A 124 13.64 18.37 -7.24
N ASP A 125 14.86 18.72 -7.69
CA ASP A 125 15.12 20.05 -8.23
C ASP A 125 14.18 20.35 -9.40
N PRO A 126 13.47 21.49 -9.38
CA PRO A 126 12.59 21.90 -10.45
C PRO A 126 13.38 22.26 -11.70
N ILE A 127 12.79 22.02 -12.86
CA ILE A 127 13.39 22.39 -14.15
C ILE A 127 12.52 23.31 -14.96
N LEU A 128 13.17 24.10 -15.82
CA LEU A 128 12.54 24.88 -16.87
C LEU A 128 12.63 24.12 -18.20
N MET A 129 11.45 23.92 -18.82
CA MET A 129 11.31 23.29 -20.13
C MET A 129 10.62 24.28 -21.07
N GLU A 130 11.39 24.85 -21.99
CA GLU A 130 10.83 25.81 -22.96
C GLU A 130 9.96 25.09 -23.98
N TYR A 131 8.74 25.56 -24.15
CA TYR A 131 7.78 25.10 -25.12
C TYR A 131 7.64 26.16 -26.21
N SER A 132 7.87 25.80 -27.47
CA SER A 132 7.90 26.75 -28.57
C SER A 132 6.50 27.06 -29.13
N GLU A 133 6.38 28.20 -29.82
CA GLU A 133 5.12 28.68 -30.41
C GLU A 133 4.63 27.84 -31.61
N ASP A 134 5.47 26.97 -32.15
CA ASP A 134 5.10 25.97 -33.16
C ASP A 134 4.54 24.67 -32.53
N PHE A 135 4.22 24.74 -31.24
CA PHE A 135 3.64 23.66 -30.44
C PHE A 135 4.54 22.41 -30.35
N TRP A 136 5.85 22.64 -30.29
CA TRP A 136 6.85 21.60 -30.17
C TRP A 136 7.68 21.71 -28.89
N ILE A 137 8.04 20.57 -28.34
CA ILE A 137 9.04 20.48 -27.28
C ILE A 137 10.24 19.69 -27.80
N GLY A 138 11.41 20.33 -27.87
CA GLY A 138 12.60 19.74 -28.45
C GLY A 138 13.15 18.59 -27.61
N PRO A 139 13.90 17.66 -28.25
CA PRO A 139 14.56 16.57 -27.53
C PRO A 139 15.51 17.04 -26.42
N GLU A 140 16.15 18.20 -26.60
CA GLU A 140 17.04 18.84 -25.62
C GLU A 140 16.30 19.24 -24.35
N GLN A 141 15.01 19.63 -24.45
CA GLN A 141 14.17 19.93 -23.28
C GLN A 141 13.79 18.67 -22.54
N MET A 142 13.43 17.60 -23.27
CA MET A 142 13.14 16.30 -22.70
C MET A 142 14.34 15.67 -22.03
N ALA A 143 15.56 15.87 -22.61
CA ALA A 143 16.80 15.37 -22.02
C ALA A 143 17.10 15.94 -20.63
N LYS A 144 16.55 17.11 -20.27
CA LYS A 144 16.69 17.68 -18.92
C LYS A 144 16.03 16.82 -17.83
N LEU A 145 15.08 15.97 -18.17
CA LEU A 145 14.40 15.06 -17.24
C LEU A 145 15.13 13.71 -17.06
N GLU A 146 15.99 13.33 -18.01
CA GLU A 146 16.67 12.02 -18.02
C GLU A 146 17.49 11.72 -16.74
N PRO A 147 18.23 12.69 -16.13
CA PRO A 147 18.99 12.42 -14.90
C PRO A 147 18.15 11.99 -13.70
N ASP A 148 16.84 12.29 -13.74
CA ASP A 148 15.89 11.97 -12.68
C ASP A 148 14.86 10.90 -13.10
N ARG A 149 15.03 10.28 -14.28
CA ARG A 149 14.14 9.23 -14.79
C ARG A 149 13.85 8.14 -13.76
N ASP A 150 14.88 7.61 -13.15
CA ASP A 150 14.75 6.51 -12.19
C ASP A 150 14.45 6.98 -10.76
N LYS A 151 14.69 8.26 -10.47
CA LYS A 151 14.48 8.85 -9.14
C LYS A 151 13.05 9.35 -8.95
N ALA A 152 12.45 9.95 -10.00
CA ALA A 152 11.12 10.52 -9.93
C ALA A 152 10.05 9.40 -9.88
N ASP A 153 9.10 9.52 -8.98
CA ASP A 153 7.89 8.68 -8.96
C ASP A 153 6.75 9.36 -9.70
N VAL A 154 6.72 10.69 -9.72
CA VAL A 154 5.67 11.50 -10.33
C VAL A 154 6.25 12.80 -10.90
N TYR A 155 5.75 13.24 -12.04
CA TYR A 155 6.07 14.53 -12.64
C TYR A 155 4.97 15.53 -12.34
N LEU A 156 5.32 16.68 -11.74
CA LEU A 156 4.41 17.79 -11.48
C LEU A 156 4.64 18.88 -12.52
N VAL A 157 3.74 18.98 -13.50
CA VAL A 157 3.89 19.90 -14.63
C VAL A 157 3.04 21.15 -14.42
N SER A 158 3.66 22.32 -14.56
CA SER A 158 3.02 23.64 -14.51
C SER A 158 3.29 24.40 -15.81
N GLY A 159 2.37 25.25 -16.22
CA GLY A 159 2.43 25.99 -17.47
C GLY A 159 1.59 25.33 -18.58
N MET A 160 2.18 25.09 -19.74
CA MET A 160 1.46 24.47 -20.87
C MET A 160 1.21 22.99 -20.61
N SER A 161 0.02 22.51 -20.94
CA SER A 161 -0.40 21.13 -20.67
C SER A 161 0.10 20.11 -21.70
N TYR A 162 0.36 20.53 -22.93
CA TYR A 162 0.86 19.62 -23.97
C TYR A 162 2.19 18.93 -23.59
N PRO A 163 3.20 19.62 -23.03
CA PRO A 163 4.42 18.96 -22.54
C PRO A 163 4.15 17.84 -21.54
N ALA A 164 3.11 17.94 -20.73
CA ALA A 164 2.72 16.90 -19.77
C ALA A 164 2.39 15.58 -20.47
N THR A 165 1.71 15.62 -21.61
CA THR A 165 1.38 14.41 -22.38
C THR A 165 2.62 13.75 -22.95
N ILE A 166 3.60 14.51 -23.44
CA ILE A 166 4.87 14.00 -23.95
C ILE A 166 5.71 13.39 -22.81
N ILE A 167 5.73 14.03 -21.64
CA ILE A 167 6.39 13.48 -20.45
C ILE A 167 5.77 12.13 -20.07
N ALA A 168 4.44 12.04 -20.01
CA ALA A 168 3.73 10.80 -19.71
C ALA A 168 4.04 9.69 -20.74
N GLU A 169 4.06 10.02 -22.03
CA GLU A 169 4.39 9.07 -23.11
C GLU A 169 5.83 8.58 -23.04
N THR A 170 6.78 9.46 -22.66
CA THR A 170 8.20 9.15 -22.63
C THR A 170 8.61 8.36 -21.40
N PHE A 171 8.14 8.77 -20.24
CA PHE A 171 8.58 8.22 -18.95
C PHE A 171 7.65 7.15 -18.39
N LYS A 172 6.41 7.06 -18.89
CA LYS A 172 5.38 6.09 -18.43
C LYS A 172 5.17 6.13 -16.92
N LYS A 173 5.21 7.35 -16.35
CA LYS A 173 4.99 7.63 -14.93
C LYS A 173 3.82 8.59 -14.75
N PRO A 174 3.21 8.64 -13.56
CA PRO A 174 2.15 9.60 -13.27
C PRO A 174 2.57 11.03 -13.56
N VAL A 175 1.68 11.77 -14.22
CA VAL A 175 1.83 13.22 -14.44
C VAL A 175 0.68 13.94 -13.78
N VAL A 176 1.01 14.96 -12.99
CA VAL A 176 0.06 15.73 -12.19
C VAL A 176 0.11 17.19 -12.62
N MET A 177 -1.05 17.81 -12.80
CA MET A 177 -1.18 19.21 -13.22
C MET A 177 -2.22 19.93 -12.37
N ARG A 178 -2.06 21.25 -12.21
CA ARG A 178 -3.13 22.05 -11.63
C ARG A 178 -4.31 22.12 -12.59
N GLU A 179 -5.53 22.05 -12.06
CA GLU A 179 -6.77 22.14 -12.84
C GLU A 179 -6.82 23.38 -13.74
N SER A 180 -7.10 23.13 -14.99
CA SER A 180 -7.42 24.12 -16.02
C SER A 180 -8.13 23.42 -17.17
N MET A 181 -8.76 24.16 -18.05
CA MET A 181 -9.39 23.57 -19.26
C MET A 181 -8.40 22.72 -20.05
N LEU A 182 -7.17 23.20 -20.26
CA LEU A 182 -6.15 22.48 -21.01
C LEU A 182 -5.58 21.29 -20.23
N ALA A 183 -5.47 21.39 -18.91
CA ALA A 183 -5.05 20.27 -18.07
C ALA A 183 -6.07 19.12 -18.09
N MET A 184 -7.36 19.44 -18.06
CA MET A 184 -8.42 18.41 -18.13
C MET A 184 -8.41 17.69 -19.48
N ASP A 185 -8.16 18.39 -20.59
CA ASP A 185 -8.00 17.79 -21.91
C ASP A 185 -6.78 16.86 -21.98
N ALA A 186 -5.63 17.32 -21.45
CA ALA A 186 -4.41 16.51 -21.39
C ALA A 186 -4.59 15.24 -20.51
N VAL A 187 -5.30 15.36 -19.38
CA VAL A 187 -5.63 14.20 -18.53
C VAL A 187 -6.52 13.20 -19.28
N ALA A 188 -7.54 13.70 -19.98
CA ALA A 188 -8.43 12.86 -20.80
C ALA A 188 -7.65 12.13 -21.91
N TYR A 189 -6.74 12.85 -22.59
CA TYR A 189 -5.85 12.25 -23.60
C TYR A 189 -4.96 11.15 -22.99
N MET A 190 -4.29 11.44 -21.87
CA MET A 190 -3.43 10.47 -21.19
C MET A 190 -4.21 9.20 -20.81
N LYS A 191 -5.39 9.34 -20.22
CA LYS A 191 -6.27 8.20 -19.87
C LYS A 191 -6.68 7.40 -21.11
N ALA A 192 -7.06 8.06 -22.21
CA ALA A 192 -7.42 7.39 -23.47
C ALA A 192 -6.25 6.60 -24.09
N LYS A 193 -5.01 6.98 -23.78
CA LYS A 193 -3.78 6.26 -24.20
C LYS A 193 -3.28 5.22 -23.19
N GLY A 194 -4.02 4.98 -22.12
CA GLY A 194 -3.59 4.09 -21.02
C GLY A 194 -2.39 4.63 -20.23
N LEU A 195 -2.21 5.97 -20.26
CA LEU A 195 -1.22 6.68 -19.47
C LEU A 195 -1.87 7.26 -18.22
N GLU A 196 -1.06 7.60 -17.23
CA GLU A 196 -1.54 8.11 -15.96
C GLU A 196 -1.39 9.62 -15.87
N GLY A 197 -2.52 10.32 -15.89
CA GLY A 197 -2.62 11.75 -15.72
C GLY A 197 -3.66 12.12 -14.66
N HIS A 198 -3.31 13.09 -13.81
CA HIS A 198 -4.18 13.60 -12.75
C HIS A 198 -4.19 15.13 -12.77
N ALA A 199 -5.30 15.70 -12.32
CA ALA A 199 -5.42 17.12 -12.06
C ALA A 199 -5.75 17.37 -10.59
N PHE A 200 -5.28 18.48 -10.02
CA PHE A 200 -5.54 18.89 -8.65
C PHE A 200 -6.00 20.35 -8.59
N SER A 201 -6.89 20.67 -7.65
CA SER A 201 -7.45 22.01 -7.48
C SER A 201 -6.56 22.93 -6.66
N ASP A 202 -6.03 22.44 -5.56
CA ASP A 202 -5.20 23.16 -4.61
C ASP A 202 -4.14 22.27 -3.97
N PHE A 203 -3.32 22.79 -3.07
CA PHE A 203 -2.26 22.03 -2.43
C PHE A 203 -2.76 20.96 -1.45
N GLN A 204 -3.94 21.11 -0.89
CA GLN A 204 -4.55 20.07 -0.06
C GLN A 204 -4.91 18.85 -0.91
N ASP A 205 -5.53 19.10 -2.06
CA ASP A 205 -5.87 18.05 -3.04
C ASP A 205 -4.61 17.40 -3.62
N LEU A 206 -3.56 18.19 -3.94
CA LEU A 206 -2.27 17.65 -4.38
C LEU A 206 -1.62 16.73 -3.32
N ASN A 207 -1.58 17.15 -2.06
CA ASN A 207 -1.04 16.33 -0.97
C ASN A 207 -1.84 15.03 -0.80
N GLN A 208 -3.16 15.08 -0.92
CA GLN A 208 -4.02 13.89 -0.88
C GLN A 208 -3.73 12.96 -2.05
N LEU A 209 -3.63 13.48 -3.27
CA LEU A 209 -3.28 12.72 -4.47
C LEU A 209 -1.92 12.03 -4.33
N LEU A 210 -0.89 12.75 -3.87
CA LEU A 210 0.44 12.19 -3.63
C LEU A 210 0.42 11.10 -2.54
N SER A 211 -0.42 11.24 -1.52
CA SER A 211 -0.63 10.20 -0.50
C SER A 211 -1.27 8.94 -1.09
N LEU A 212 -2.21 9.08 -2.01
CA LEU A 212 -2.78 7.93 -2.73
C LEU A 212 -1.73 7.24 -3.60
N LEU A 213 -0.92 8.00 -4.34
CA LEU A 213 0.18 7.46 -5.14
C LEU A 213 1.21 6.72 -4.27
N ARG A 214 1.51 7.24 -3.06
CA ARG A 214 2.35 6.58 -2.08
C ARG A 214 1.74 5.26 -1.59
N THR A 215 0.46 5.28 -1.22
CA THR A 215 -0.26 4.07 -0.79
C THR A 215 -0.26 3.00 -1.88
N ARG A 216 -0.47 3.37 -3.13
CA ARG A 216 -0.36 2.46 -4.27
C ARG A 216 1.07 1.93 -4.44
N LYS A 217 2.11 2.76 -4.29
CA LYS A 217 3.51 2.33 -4.33
C LYS A 217 3.81 1.31 -3.23
N VAL A 218 3.37 1.57 -1.99
CA VAL A 218 3.45 0.60 -0.87
C VAL A 218 2.79 -0.72 -1.22
N PHE A 219 1.60 -0.67 -1.80
CA PHE A 219 0.85 -1.85 -2.20
C PHE A 219 1.58 -2.65 -3.29
N GLN A 220 2.10 -1.99 -4.33
CA GLN A 220 2.84 -2.63 -5.42
C GLN A 220 4.19 -3.21 -5.00
N GLN A 221 4.82 -2.65 -3.96
CA GLN A 221 6.07 -3.15 -3.38
C GLN A 221 5.87 -4.30 -2.38
N THR A 222 4.65 -4.78 -2.22
CA THR A 222 4.36 -5.89 -1.31
C THR A 222 5.01 -7.18 -1.80
N ASN A 223 5.70 -7.88 -0.89
CA ASN A 223 6.22 -9.23 -1.07
C ASN A 223 5.78 -10.08 0.11
N ILE A 224 4.99 -11.11 -0.14
CA ILE A 224 4.24 -11.84 0.89
C ILE A 224 5.00 -13.12 1.25
N LEU A 225 5.32 -13.30 2.54
CA LEU A 225 5.74 -14.60 3.09
C LEU A 225 4.48 -15.44 3.36
N ILE A 226 4.40 -16.62 2.75
CA ILE A 226 3.26 -17.55 2.87
C ILE A 226 3.75 -18.86 3.44
N ILE A 227 3.25 -19.24 4.63
CA ILE A 227 3.58 -20.55 5.22
C ILE A 227 2.44 -21.53 4.94
N THR A 228 2.73 -22.55 4.13
CA THR A 228 1.83 -23.66 3.77
C THR A 228 2.61 -24.76 3.10
N ASP A 229 2.26 -26.03 3.31
CA ASP A 229 2.77 -27.18 2.55
C ASP A 229 1.86 -27.58 1.40
N ARG A 230 0.57 -27.23 1.47
CA ARG A 230 -0.45 -27.61 0.48
C ARG A 230 -0.65 -26.57 -0.61
N GLY A 231 -0.11 -25.35 -0.41
CA GLY A 231 -0.27 -24.24 -1.34
C GLY A 231 -1.65 -23.57 -1.26
N LEU A 232 -2.01 -22.84 -2.31
CA LEU A 232 -3.25 -22.09 -2.42
C LEU A 232 -4.21 -22.70 -3.45
N PRO A 233 -5.53 -22.52 -3.31
CA PRO A 233 -6.23 -21.82 -2.22
C PRO A 233 -6.20 -22.64 -0.92
N PRO A 234 -6.11 -21.98 0.26
CA PRO A 234 -6.08 -22.65 1.55
C PRO A 234 -7.42 -23.33 1.85
N TYR A 235 -7.42 -24.25 2.83
CA TYR A 235 -8.63 -24.99 3.20
C TYR A 235 -9.79 -24.08 3.61
N PRO A 236 -9.59 -23.08 4.50
CA PRO A 236 -10.71 -22.27 5.00
C PRO A 236 -11.14 -21.17 4.02
N VAL A 237 -10.30 -20.76 3.08
CA VAL A 237 -10.56 -19.63 2.18
C VAL A 237 -10.44 -20.06 0.71
N ARG A 238 -11.47 -20.72 0.21
CA ARG A 238 -11.49 -21.21 -1.19
C ARG A 238 -11.54 -20.12 -2.24
N SER A 239 -11.98 -18.92 -1.87
CA SER A 239 -12.01 -17.71 -2.71
C SER A 239 -10.69 -16.94 -2.74
N CYS A 240 -9.59 -17.53 -2.25
CA CYS A 240 -8.29 -16.90 -2.25
C CYS A 240 -7.79 -16.63 -3.70
N MET A 241 -7.22 -15.46 -3.90
CA MET A 241 -6.62 -15.04 -5.17
C MET A 241 -5.40 -15.92 -5.52
N ASP A 242 -5.22 -16.21 -6.80
CA ASP A 242 -4.03 -16.92 -7.28
C ASP A 242 -2.80 -16.00 -7.26
N VAL A 243 -1.65 -16.54 -6.86
CA VAL A 243 -0.39 -15.77 -6.77
C VAL A 243 0.11 -15.27 -8.13
N SER A 244 -0.19 -15.97 -9.22
CA SER A 244 0.15 -15.48 -10.56
C SER A 244 -0.56 -14.17 -10.87
N MET A 245 -1.83 -14.06 -10.46
CA MET A 245 -2.60 -12.83 -10.60
C MET A 245 -2.05 -11.67 -9.77
N LEU A 246 -1.49 -11.94 -8.58
CA LEU A 246 -0.83 -10.91 -7.75
C LEU A 246 0.31 -10.24 -8.50
N LYS A 247 1.15 -11.04 -9.15
CA LYS A 247 2.29 -10.56 -9.93
C LYS A 247 1.83 -9.84 -11.20
N ASP A 248 0.94 -10.46 -11.97
CA ASP A 248 0.54 -9.97 -13.29
C ASP A 248 -0.28 -8.67 -13.20
N LYS A 249 -1.17 -8.55 -12.20
CA LYS A 249 -2.03 -7.37 -12.03
C LYS A 249 -1.40 -6.27 -11.20
N PHE A 250 -0.70 -6.63 -10.14
CA PHE A 250 -0.28 -5.67 -9.12
C PHE A 250 1.23 -5.56 -8.97
N GLY A 251 2.02 -6.44 -9.62
CA GLY A 251 3.46 -6.50 -9.44
C GLY A 251 3.89 -7.09 -8.09
N ILE A 252 2.96 -7.63 -7.29
CA ILE A 252 3.18 -8.14 -5.94
C ILE A 252 3.93 -9.46 -5.99
N GLY A 253 5.00 -9.56 -5.19
CA GLY A 253 5.77 -10.79 -5.00
C GLY A 253 5.19 -11.68 -3.90
N SER A 254 5.57 -12.97 -3.94
CA SER A 254 5.28 -13.93 -2.88
C SER A 254 6.37 -14.97 -2.76
N HIS A 255 6.59 -15.46 -1.54
CA HIS A 255 7.51 -16.54 -1.24
C HIS A 255 6.84 -17.57 -0.34
N PHE A 256 6.91 -18.85 -0.75
CA PHE A 256 6.34 -19.97 0.00
C PHE A 256 7.39 -20.60 0.91
N VAL A 257 7.01 -20.82 2.16
CA VAL A 257 7.81 -21.52 3.17
C VAL A 257 7.04 -22.74 3.67
N SER A 258 7.69 -23.89 3.71
CA SER A 258 7.10 -25.12 4.26
C SER A 258 7.07 -25.09 5.79
N TYR A 259 6.18 -25.86 6.41
CA TYR A 259 6.21 -26.05 7.86
C TYR A 259 7.49 -26.69 8.36
N ARG A 260 8.17 -27.49 7.52
CA ARG A 260 9.48 -28.04 7.84
C ARG A 260 10.54 -26.94 7.95
N GLU A 261 10.58 -26.02 7.00
CA GLU A 261 11.53 -24.90 7.04
C GLU A 261 11.22 -23.95 8.20
N PHE A 262 9.94 -23.63 8.39
CA PHE A 262 9.49 -22.84 9.54
C PHE A 262 9.88 -23.49 10.87
N ALA A 263 9.70 -24.81 11.03
CA ALA A 263 10.09 -25.54 12.23
C ALA A 263 11.62 -25.50 12.46
N SER A 264 12.41 -25.57 11.39
CA SER A 264 13.88 -25.41 11.49
C SER A 264 14.27 -24.03 12.00
N GLU A 265 13.63 -22.97 11.49
CA GLU A 265 13.86 -21.60 11.95
C GLU A 265 13.42 -21.40 13.40
N MET A 266 12.31 -22.03 13.81
CA MET A 266 11.86 -22.03 15.21
C MET A 266 12.89 -22.70 16.13
N ASP A 267 13.42 -23.86 15.74
CA ASP A 267 14.44 -24.56 16.51
C ASP A 267 15.71 -23.68 16.65
N GLU A 268 16.17 -23.02 15.57
CA GLU A 268 17.30 -22.09 15.58
C GLU A 268 17.07 -20.91 16.55
N VAL A 269 15.88 -20.29 16.52
CA VAL A 269 15.55 -19.16 17.42
C VAL A 269 15.46 -19.58 18.88
N ILE A 270 14.91 -20.79 19.16
CA ILE A 270 14.76 -21.30 20.54
C ILE A 270 16.12 -21.67 21.14
N GLU A 271 17.04 -22.22 20.34
CA GLU A 271 18.38 -22.61 20.78
C GLU A 271 19.32 -21.40 20.97
N ASP A 272 19.04 -20.28 20.32
CA ASP A 272 19.84 -19.07 20.42
C ASP A 272 19.52 -18.28 21.71
N GLN A 273 20.54 -18.12 22.57
CA GLN A 273 20.39 -17.44 23.86
C GLN A 273 20.02 -15.95 23.72
N GLU A 274 20.49 -15.26 22.67
CA GLU A 274 20.18 -13.84 22.45
C GLU A 274 18.72 -13.67 22.07
N TRP A 275 18.20 -14.49 21.15
CA TRP A 275 16.78 -14.50 20.79
C TRP A 275 15.90 -14.91 21.96
N GLY A 276 16.32 -15.90 22.74
CA GLY A 276 15.61 -16.33 23.94
C GLY A 276 15.49 -15.20 24.98
N ALA A 277 16.55 -14.42 25.19
CA ALA A 277 16.53 -13.27 26.10
C ALA A 277 15.66 -12.13 25.57
N LYS A 278 15.72 -11.84 24.27
CA LYS A 278 14.84 -10.83 23.62
C LYS A 278 13.37 -11.23 23.71
N ALA A 279 13.06 -12.50 23.49
CA ALA A 279 11.68 -13.01 23.59
C ALA A 279 11.14 -12.90 25.02
N GLU A 280 11.97 -13.18 26.01
CA GLU A 280 11.65 -13.04 27.44
C GLU A 280 11.35 -11.59 27.81
N ASP A 281 12.23 -10.65 27.45
CA ASP A 281 12.08 -9.22 27.73
C ASP A 281 10.80 -8.66 27.07
N ARG A 282 10.55 -8.99 25.80
CA ARG A 282 9.34 -8.56 25.09
C ARG A 282 8.07 -9.15 25.69
N ALA A 283 8.13 -10.41 26.14
CA ALA A 283 7.00 -11.04 26.84
C ALA A 283 6.68 -10.33 28.16
N GLU A 284 7.70 -10.00 28.95
CA GLU A 284 7.54 -9.22 30.20
C GLU A 284 6.95 -7.85 29.95
N GLN A 285 7.43 -7.13 28.93
CA GLN A 285 6.91 -5.81 28.55
C GLN A 285 5.44 -5.91 28.11
N LEU A 286 5.09 -6.89 27.26
CA LEU A 286 3.72 -7.06 26.78
C LEU A 286 2.77 -7.41 27.94
N ILE A 287 3.18 -8.28 28.85
CA ILE A 287 2.39 -8.65 30.04
C ILE A 287 2.24 -7.45 30.98
N LYS A 288 3.30 -6.69 31.23
CA LYS A 288 3.28 -5.51 32.09
C LYS A 288 2.32 -4.42 31.58
N ASN A 289 2.21 -4.27 30.28
CA ASN A 289 1.38 -3.24 29.63
C ASN A 289 -0.08 -3.70 29.41
N ALA A 290 -0.38 -4.97 29.58
CA ALA A 290 -1.74 -5.49 29.49
C ALA A 290 -2.57 -5.10 30.72
N GLU A 291 -3.87 -4.77 30.54
CA GLU A 291 -4.80 -4.56 31.66
C GLU A 291 -5.05 -5.86 32.42
N GLU A 292 -5.12 -6.99 31.71
CA GLU A 292 -5.27 -8.31 32.30
C GLU A 292 -4.46 -9.35 31.51
N THR A 293 -3.91 -10.34 32.21
CA THR A 293 -3.21 -11.46 31.63
C THR A 293 -3.78 -12.78 32.15
N HIS A 294 -4.32 -13.62 31.26
CA HIS A 294 -4.89 -14.92 31.54
C HIS A 294 -4.20 -16.02 30.73
N ILE A 295 -2.87 -15.94 30.66
CA ILE A 295 -2.00 -16.91 30.02
C ILE A 295 -0.65 -16.90 30.74
N GLU A 296 0.01 -18.04 30.84
CA GLU A 296 1.32 -18.12 31.46
C GLU A 296 2.40 -17.45 30.60
N LYS A 297 3.36 -16.79 31.25
CA LYS A 297 4.44 -16.03 30.59
C LYS A 297 5.23 -16.86 29.58
N GLN A 298 5.46 -18.14 29.87
CA GLN A 298 6.18 -19.05 28.96
C GLN A 298 5.53 -19.13 27.56
N TYR A 299 4.21 -19.09 27.46
CA TYR A 299 3.50 -19.13 26.16
C TYR A 299 3.53 -17.78 25.44
N VAL A 300 3.57 -16.68 26.19
CA VAL A 300 3.79 -15.34 25.62
C VAL A 300 5.21 -15.27 25.04
N LYS A 301 6.22 -15.72 25.78
CA LYS A 301 7.61 -15.84 25.30
C LYS A 301 7.68 -16.70 24.03
N ARG A 302 7.05 -17.88 24.03
CA ARG A 302 7.02 -18.77 22.87
C ARG A 302 6.42 -18.10 21.62
N SER A 303 5.43 -17.25 21.81
CA SER A 303 4.85 -16.47 20.72
C SER A 303 5.80 -15.39 20.19
N PHE A 304 6.70 -14.82 21.02
CA PHE A 304 7.77 -13.95 20.55
C PHE A 304 8.89 -14.72 19.84
N GLU A 305 9.21 -15.95 20.25
CA GLU A 305 10.13 -16.81 19.51
C GLU A 305 9.56 -17.10 18.10
N PHE A 306 8.26 -17.37 18.00
CA PHE A 306 7.57 -17.50 16.71
C PHE A 306 7.65 -16.18 15.90
N TYR A 307 7.40 -15.04 16.52
CA TYR A 307 7.51 -13.74 15.87
C TYR A 307 8.93 -13.51 15.29
N TYR A 308 9.99 -13.86 16.04
CA TYR A 308 11.36 -13.71 15.55
C TYR A 308 11.69 -14.69 14.41
N ALA A 309 11.20 -15.92 14.47
CA ALA A 309 11.35 -16.87 13.36
C ALA A 309 10.68 -16.32 12.07
N ILE A 310 9.51 -15.71 12.18
CA ILE A 310 8.86 -15.04 11.03
C ILE A 310 9.67 -13.86 10.53
N LYS A 311 10.17 -13.00 11.42
CA LYS A 311 11.00 -11.84 11.02
C LYS A 311 12.29 -12.27 10.31
N ASN A 312 12.93 -13.34 10.77
CA ASN A 312 14.12 -13.91 10.11
C ASN A 312 13.78 -14.42 8.70
N LEU A 313 12.69 -15.18 8.56
CA LEU A 313 12.23 -15.67 7.25
C LEU A 313 11.84 -14.52 6.32
N MET A 314 11.13 -13.50 6.84
CA MET A 314 10.79 -12.30 6.06
C MET A 314 12.05 -11.58 5.57
N GLN A 315 13.04 -11.42 6.43
CA GLN A 315 14.33 -10.82 6.05
C GLN A 315 15.07 -11.67 5.03
N LYS A 316 15.15 -12.97 5.24
CA LYS A 316 15.83 -13.93 4.35
C LYS A 316 15.29 -13.88 2.91
N TYR A 317 13.98 -13.69 2.77
CA TYR A 317 13.27 -13.70 1.47
C TYR A 317 12.83 -12.33 0.98
N GLY A 318 13.20 -11.24 1.67
CA GLY A 318 12.84 -9.87 1.31
C GLY A 318 11.33 -9.63 1.34
N CYS A 319 10.61 -10.25 2.28
CA CYS A 319 9.16 -10.12 2.43
C CYS A 319 8.80 -9.00 3.41
N ASN A 320 7.68 -8.31 3.14
CA ASN A 320 7.12 -7.22 3.95
C ASN A 320 5.62 -7.36 4.22
N ALA A 321 5.09 -8.56 4.02
CA ALA A 321 3.75 -8.98 4.40
C ALA A 321 3.79 -10.46 4.78
N PHE A 322 2.86 -10.91 5.62
CA PHE A 322 2.88 -12.27 6.16
C PHE A 322 1.50 -12.91 6.20
N THR A 323 1.46 -14.20 5.88
CA THR A 323 0.29 -15.04 6.14
C THR A 323 0.69 -16.50 6.39
N VAL A 324 -0.14 -17.20 7.12
CA VAL A 324 0.02 -18.64 7.41
C VAL A 324 -1.32 -19.34 7.36
N GLU A 325 -1.36 -20.53 6.80
CA GLU A 325 -2.54 -21.40 6.85
C GLU A 325 -2.63 -22.07 8.23
N CYS A 326 -3.39 -21.43 9.16
CA CYS A 326 -3.38 -21.83 10.57
C CYS A 326 -4.06 -23.19 10.84
N PHE A 327 -4.99 -23.65 10.01
CA PHE A 327 -5.55 -25.01 10.13
C PHE A 327 -4.52 -26.07 9.75
N GLU A 328 -3.72 -25.81 8.73
CA GLU A 328 -2.63 -26.68 8.33
C GLU A 328 -1.50 -26.66 9.37
N LEU A 329 -1.20 -25.49 9.99
CA LEU A 329 -0.27 -25.37 11.12
C LEU A 329 -0.67 -26.33 12.26
N CYS A 330 -1.96 -26.38 12.60
CA CYS A 330 -2.48 -27.33 13.59
C CYS A 330 -2.39 -28.77 13.09
N ALA A 331 -2.78 -29.04 11.83
CA ALA A 331 -2.76 -30.39 11.26
C ALA A 331 -1.33 -30.96 11.11
N SER A 332 -0.34 -30.11 10.89
CA SER A 332 1.08 -30.47 10.81
C SER A 332 1.70 -30.85 12.16
N ARG A 333 0.99 -30.59 13.26
CA ARG A 333 1.46 -30.78 14.66
C ARG A 333 2.61 -29.83 15.06
N VAL A 334 2.95 -28.87 14.23
CA VAL A 334 3.96 -27.83 14.56
C VAL A 334 3.42 -26.92 15.66
N ALA A 335 2.13 -26.58 15.61
CA ALA A 335 1.48 -25.82 16.67
C ALA A 335 1.62 -26.51 18.05
N ASP A 336 1.35 -27.80 18.12
CA ASP A 336 1.46 -28.59 19.37
C ASP A 336 2.93 -28.74 19.82
N LYS A 337 3.85 -28.97 18.88
CA LYS A 337 5.30 -29.13 19.19
C LYS A 337 5.85 -27.91 19.94
N TYR A 338 5.46 -26.72 19.52
CA TYR A 338 5.98 -25.47 20.06
C TYR A 338 4.99 -24.74 20.99
N GLU A 339 3.77 -25.27 21.17
CA GLU A 339 2.70 -24.64 21.96
C GLU A 339 2.39 -23.21 21.51
N ILE A 340 2.27 -23.00 20.18
CA ILE A 340 2.08 -21.72 19.52
C ILE A 340 0.81 -21.64 18.69
N THR A 341 0.29 -20.42 18.55
CA THR A 341 -0.65 -20.01 17.50
C THR A 341 -0.19 -18.71 16.85
N PRO A 342 -0.58 -18.41 15.60
CA PRO A 342 -0.08 -17.22 14.92
C PRO A 342 -0.73 -15.91 15.39
N CYS A 343 -1.72 -15.97 16.29
CA CYS A 343 -2.59 -14.82 16.63
C CYS A 343 -1.80 -13.61 17.13
N LEU A 344 -0.87 -13.79 18.10
CA LEU A 344 -0.04 -12.69 18.60
C LEU A 344 0.91 -12.18 17.50
N VAL A 345 1.47 -13.07 16.68
CA VAL A 345 2.37 -12.68 15.59
C VAL A 345 1.67 -11.77 14.59
N HIS A 346 0.42 -12.08 14.22
CA HIS A 346 -0.38 -11.20 13.36
C HIS A 346 -0.63 -9.83 14.00
N THR A 347 -0.88 -9.77 15.31
CA THR A 347 -1.03 -8.51 16.04
C THR A 347 0.25 -7.69 15.99
N LEU A 348 1.39 -8.26 16.40
CA LEU A 348 2.68 -7.58 16.47
C LEU A 348 3.12 -7.03 15.10
N LEU A 349 3.01 -7.83 14.05
CA LEU A 349 3.36 -7.42 12.69
C LEU A 349 2.50 -6.23 12.22
N LYS A 350 1.18 -6.28 12.42
CA LYS A 350 0.29 -5.18 12.05
C LYS A 350 0.59 -3.89 12.82
N ASP A 351 0.98 -4.00 14.09
CA ASP A 351 1.37 -2.86 14.92
C ASP A 351 2.71 -2.25 14.51
N GLU A 352 3.52 -3.00 13.74
CA GLU A 352 4.72 -2.50 13.06
C GLU A 352 4.43 -1.95 11.64
N GLY A 353 3.20 -2.01 11.15
CA GLY A 353 2.82 -1.59 9.81
C GLY A 353 2.89 -2.70 8.75
N VAL A 354 3.26 -3.92 9.13
CA VAL A 354 3.32 -5.09 8.26
C VAL A 354 1.93 -5.70 8.12
N ALA A 355 1.38 -5.73 6.91
CA ALA A 355 0.10 -6.40 6.66
C ALA A 355 0.23 -7.90 6.95
N SER A 356 -0.62 -8.41 7.84
CA SER A 356 -0.53 -9.79 8.34
C SER A 356 -1.92 -10.38 8.55
N ALA A 357 -2.29 -11.32 7.68
CA ALA A 357 -3.62 -11.96 7.65
C ALA A 357 -3.55 -13.43 8.06
N CYS A 358 -4.58 -13.89 8.76
CA CYS A 358 -4.75 -15.28 9.13
C CYS A 358 -5.24 -16.14 7.95
N GLU A 359 -5.13 -17.47 8.07
CA GLU A 359 -5.75 -18.44 7.16
C GLU A 359 -5.28 -18.37 5.71
N ALA A 360 -4.08 -17.84 5.46
CA ALA A 360 -3.52 -17.60 4.12
C ALA A 360 -4.46 -16.84 3.19
N ASP A 361 -5.32 -15.96 3.76
CA ASP A 361 -6.28 -15.16 3.00
C ASP A 361 -5.60 -13.95 2.35
N LEU A 362 -5.15 -14.11 1.11
CA LEU A 362 -4.49 -13.05 0.33
C LEU A 362 -5.42 -11.88 0.02
N ASN A 363 -6.71 -12.12 -0.17
CA ASN A 363 -7.68 -11.08 -0.51
C ASN A 363 -7.89 -10.12 0.68
N ALA A 364 -8.00 -10.69 1.89
CA ALA A 364 -8.08 -9.89 3.12
C ALA A 364 -6.74 -9.21 3.41
N LEU A 365 -5.60 -9.89 3.21
CA LEU A 365 -4.26 -9.32 3.41
C LEU A 365 -4.03 -8.09 2.53
N LEU A 366 -4.39 -8.15 1.25
CA LEU A 366 -4.21 -7.04 0.31
C LEU A 366 -5.16 -5.88 0.60
N ALA A 367 -6.43 -6.16 0.94
CA ALA A 367 -7.34 -5.11 1.40
C ALA A 367 -6.86 -4.47 2.71
N MET A 368 -6.31 -5.28 3.63
CA MET A 368 -5.66 -4.82 4.86
C MET A 368 -4.49 -3.91 4.56
N ARG A 369 -3.61 -4.28 3.60
CA ARG A 369 -2.47 -3.46 3.18
C ARG A 369 -2.91 -2.08 2.70
N LEU A 370 -3.97 -2.01 1.86
CA LEU A 370 -4.54 -0.73 1.40
C LEU A 370 -5.11 0.09 2.56
N LEU A 371 -5.93 -0.52 3.42
CA LEU A 371 -6.54 0.17 4.56
C LEU A 371 -5.51 0.67 5.56
N MET A 372 -4.56 -0.16 5.98
CA MET A 372 -3.49 0.23 6.91
C MET A 372 -2.65 1.36 6.34
N SER A 373 -2.38 1.31 5.02
CA SER A 373 -1.58 2.33 4.34
C SER A 373 -2.32 3.65 4.19
N ALA A 374 -3.61 3.62 3.85
CA ALA A 374 -4.44 4.82 3.76
C ALA A 374 -4.70 5.46 5.13
N ALA A 375 -4.89 4.63 6.16
CA ALA A 375 -5.23 5.08 7.50
C ALA A 375 -4.02 5.41 8.38
N ASN A 376 -2.82 4.95 8.04
CA ASN A 376 -1.64 4.96 8.90
C ASN A 376 -1.92 4.38 10.29
N LYS A 377 -2.61 3.24 10.34
CA LYS A 377 -3.08 2.56 11.56
C LYS A 377 -2.95 1.05 11.42
N SER A 378 -2.85 0.37 12.55
CA SER A 378 -3.05 -1.08 12.63
C SER A 378 -4.51 -1.45 12.34
N SER A 379 -4.77 -2.71 12.04
CA SER A 379 -6.07 -3.20 11.58
C SER A 379 -6.56 -4.41 12.34
N PHE A 380 -7.83 -4.73 12.12
CA PHE A 380 -8.46 -6.00 12.47
C PHE A 380 -8.91 -6.72 11.21
N MET A 381 -9.02 -8.03 11.24
CA MET A 381 -9.74 -8.83 10.24
C MET A 381 -10.63 -9.84 10.91
N GLY A 382 -11.72 -10.21 10.24
CA GLY A 382 -12.58 -11.27 10.78
C GLY A 382 -13.72 -11.68 9.87
N ASN A 383 -14.39 -12.75 10.29
CA ASN A 383 -15.54 -13.32 9.61
C ASN A 383 -16.79 -12.46 9.89
N PRO A 384 -17.49 -11.99 8.85
CA PRO A 384 -18.74 -11.25 9.02
C PRO A 384 -19.90 -12.19 9.33
N ILE A 385 -20.70 -11.81 10.31
CA ILE A 385 -21.90 -12.54 10.74
C ILE A 385 -23.03 -11.52 10.91
N VAL A 386 -24.22 -11.79 10.37
CA VAL A 386 -25.41 -10.97 10.59
C VAL A 386 -25.98 -11.28 11.97
N LEU A 387 -26.02 -10.28 12.85
CA LEU A 387 -26.63 -10.37 14.18
C LEU A 387 -28.08 -9.88 14.16
N SER A 388 -28.34 -8.80 13.44
CA SER A 388 -29.69 -8.23 13.24
C SER A 388 -29.76 -7.56 11.85
N LYS A 389 -30.90 -6.94 11.52
CA LYS A 389 -31.05 -6.22 10.26
C LYS A 389 -30.00 -5.10 10.08
N ASP A 390 -29.62 -4.44 11.17
CA ASP A 390 -28.74 -3.27 11.19
C ASP A 390 -27.39 -3.54 11.90
N GLN A 391 -27.09 -4.80 12.26
CA GLN A 391 -25.85 -5.14 12.94
C GLN A 391 -25.12 -6.29 12.26
N LEU A 392 -23.90 -5.98 11.84
CA LEU A 392 -22.89 -6.93 11.39
C LEU A 392 -21.88 -7.16 12.52
N VAL A 393 -21.53 -8.41 12.78
CA VAL A 393 -20.46 -8.78 13.69
C VAL A 393 -19.27 -9.25 12.87
N VAL A 394 -18.09 -8.73 13.16
CA VAL A 394 -16.83 -9.20 12.56
C VAL A 394 -16.03 -9.91 13.65
N ASN A 395 -15.83 -11.22 13.50
CA ASN A 395 -15.28 -12.10 14.53
C ASN A 395 -13.96 -12.74 14.12
N HIS A 396 -12.94 -12.62 14.97
CA HIS A 396 -11.65 -13.29 14.89
C HIS A 396 -10.85 -13.15 16.20
N SER A 397 -9.51 -13.36 16.18
CA SER A 397 -8.62 -13.19 17.35
C SER A 397 -7.29 -12.52 17.01
N VAL A 398 -7.27 -11.65 16.01
CA VAL A 398 -6.05 -10.99 15.50
C VAL A 398 -6.22 -9.47 15.40
N PRO A 399 -6.64 -8.75 16.46
CA PRO A 399 -6.69 -7.29 16.42
C PRO A 399 -5.28 -6.70 16.48
N GLY A 400 -5.09 -5.51 15.92
CA GLY A 400 -3.93 -4.68 16.27
C GLY A 400 -4.18 -3.95 17.59
N ILE A 401 -3.13 -3.64 18.32
CA ILE A 401 -3.16 -2.78 19.52
C ILE A 401 -3.09 -1.30 19.10
N LYS A 402 -2.41 -1.01 17.98
CA LYS A 402 -2.23 0.34 17.44
C LYS A 402 -3.33 0.77 16.44
N MET A 403 -4.57 0.32 16.67
CA MET A 403 -5.69 0.69 15.80
C MET A 403 -6.12 2.16 15.93
N ALA A 404 -5.69 2.88 16.99
CA ALA A 404 -5.85 4.33 17.09
C ALA A 404 -4.91 5.12 16.15
N GLY A 405 -3.82 4.50 15.70
CA GLY A 405 -2.75 5.06 14.89
C GLY A 405 -1.38 4.68 15.43
N TYR A 406 -0.37 4.59 14.57
CA TYR A 406 0.96 4.13 14.96
C TYR A 406 1.65 5.06 15.97
N GLU A 407 1.36 6.36 15.89
CA GLU A 407 1.93 7.39 16.78
C GLU A 407 1.06 7.66 18.02
N ASN A 408 -0.10 7.02 18.11
CA ASN A 408 -1.00 7.16 19.24
C ASN A 408 -0.70 6.11 20.32
N PRO A 409 -1.16 6.33 21.59
CA PRO A 409 -1.08 5.33 22.62
C PRO A 409 -1.73 4.01 22.20
N ASP A 410 -1.19 2.92 22.71
CA ASP A 410 -1.76 1.59 22.52
C ASP A 410 -3.19 1.52 23.10
N LEU A 411 -4.08 0.79 22.43
CA LEU A 411 -5.38 0.47 22.99
C LEU A 411 -5.21 -0.43 24.23
N PRO A 412 -6.03 -0.27 25.25
CA PRO A 412 -6.08 -1.21 26.36
C PRO A 412 -6.34 -2.62 25.87
N TYR A 413 -5.59 -3.59 26.35
CA TYR A 413 -5.71 -4.97 25.89
C TYR A 413 -5.55 -6.00 27.01
N HIS A 414 -6.12 -7.18 26.77
CA HIS A 414 -5.93 -8.38 27.59
C HIS A 414 -5.15 -9.43 26.80
N LEU A 415 -4.36 -10.23 27.52
CA LEU A 415 -3.69 -11.42 26.98
C LEU A 415 -4.45 -12.68 27.39
N ARG A 416 -4.74 -13.53 26.43
CA ARG A 416 -5.52 -14.76 26.63
C ARG A 416 -4.89 -15.93 25.88
N HIS A 417 -5.13 -17.16 26.34
CA HIS A 417 -4.79 -18.36 25.61
C HIS A 417 -5.82 -18.66 24.51
N PHE A 418 -5.37 -19.36 23.47
CA PHE A 418 -6.21 -19.73 22.32
C PHE A 418 -6.82 -21.12 22.49
N VAL A 419 -6.07 -22.06 23.03
CA VAL A 419 -6.51 -23.45 23.23
C VAL A 419 -6.85 -23.74 24.69
N GLU A 420 -7.69 -24.75 24.92
CA GLU A 420 -8.18 -25.11 26.26
C GLU A 420 -7.04 -25.51 27.22
N SER A 421 -5.97 -26.11 26.68
CA SER A 421 -4.78 -26.49 27.47
C SER A 421 -3.91 -25.32 27.92
N GLY A 422 -4.31 -24.06 27.64
CA GLY A 422 -3.69 -22.87 28.21
C GLY A 422 -2.61 -22.19 27.38
N TRP A 423 -2.28 -22.68 26.18
CA TRP A 423 -1.28 -22.11 25.30
C TRP A 423 -1.86 -21.38 24.08
N GLY A 424 -0.96 -20.80 23.27
CA GLY A 424 -1.34 -20.01 22.08
C GLY A 424 -1.83 -18.61 22.45
N THR A 425 -0.90 -17.64 22.48
CA THR A 425 -1.21 -16.26 22.91
C THR A 425 -2.04 -15.53 21.89
N LYS A 426 -3.11 -14.87 22.35
CA LYS A 426 -3.90 -13.90 21.59
C LYS A 426 -4.12 -12.63 22.37
N VAL A 427 -4.24 -11.53 21.64
CA VAL A 427 -4.61 -10.21 22.17
C VAL A 427 -6.12 -10.04 22.04
N MET A 428 -6.74 -9.48 23.07
CA MET A 428 -8.15 -9.09 23.10
C MET A 428 -8.24 -7.60 23.39
N ILE A 429 -8.96 -6.84 22.56
CA ILE A 429 -9.22 -5.41 22.77
C ILE A 429 -10.71 -5.15 22.90
N ASP A 430 -11.08 -4.09 23.57
CA ASP A 430 -12.47 -3.59 23.57
C ASP A 430 -12.61 -2.55 22.45
N PHE A 431 -13.25 -2.93 21.35
CA PHE A 431 -13.49 -2.04 20.21
C PHE A 431 -14.30 -0.80 20.56
N THR A 432 -14.95 -0.75 21.73
CA THR A 432 -15.75 0.42 22.14
C THR A 432 -14.92 1.52 22.83
N LYS A 433 -13.63 1.30 23.07
CA LYS A 433 -12.78 2.24 23.86
C LYS A 433 -12.32 3.48 23.09
N LEU A 434 -12.22 3.43 21.76
CA LEU A 434 -11.90 4.63 20.98
C LEU A 434 -13.08 5.58 20.91
N GLU A 435 -12.82 6.89 20.88
CA GLU A 435 -13.83 7.92 20.61
C GLU A 435 -14.35 7.81 19.18
N GLU A 436 -13.44 7.58 18.22
CA GLU A 436 -13.80 7.27 16.83
C GLU A 436 -14.59 5.95 16.79
N LYS A 437 -15.81 6.00 16.29
CA LYS A 437 -16.68 4.82 16.16
C LYS A 437 -16.84 4.38 14.70
N THR A 438 -16.59 5.29 13.77
CA THR A 438 -16.65 4.96 12.35
C THR A 438 -15.56 3.95 12.01
N VAL A 439 -15.90 2.98 11.19
CA VAL A 439 -14.96 2.00 10.65
C VAL A 439 -15.16 1.83 9.17
N THR A 440 -14.06 1.60 8.47
CA THR A 440 -14.04 1.19 7.07
C THR A 440 -13.67 -0.28 6.99
N LEU A 441 -14.48 -1.04 6.24
CA LEU A 441 -14.27 -2.46 5.99
C LEU A 441 -14.04 -2.68 4.50
N ALA A 442 -13.06 -3.53 4.15
CA ALA A 442 -12.76 -3.82 2.76
C ALA A 442 -12.29 -5.27 2.56
N ARG A 443 -12.46 -5.75 1.31
CA ARG A 443 -11.93 -7.01 0.81
C ARG A 443 -11.78 -6.96 -0.71
N LEU A 444 -10.71 -7.53 -1.26
CA LEU A 444 -10.57 -7.73 -2.70
C LEU A 444 -11.32 -9.00 -3.15
N ASP A 445 -11.82 -8.99 -4.40
CA ASP A 445 -12.41 -10.17 -5.00
C ASP A 445 -11.33 -11.20 -5.42
N PRO A 446 -11.69 -12.47 -5.68
CA PRO A 446 -10.73 -13.49 -6.09
C PRO A 446 -10.02 -13.22 -7.42
N LEU A 447 -10.59 -12.37 -8.26
CA LEU A 447 -10.01 -12.01 -9.56
C LEU A 447 -9.16 -10.73 -9.52
N GLY A 448 -9.11 -10.04 -8.37
CA GLY A 448 -8.41 -8.76 -8.24
C GLY A 448 -8.96 -7.67 -9.18
N THR A 449 -10.28 -7.67 -9.41
CA THR A 449 -10.98 -6.72 -10.29
C THR A 449 -11.89 -5.78 -9.52
N LYS A 450 -12.27 -6.17 -8.31
CA LYS A 450 -13.22 -5.45 -7.47
C LYS A 450 -12.71 -5.33 -6.04
N ILE A 451 -13.12 -4.26 -5.37
CA ILE A 451 -12.97 -4.09 -3.94
C ILE A 451 -14.33 -3.88 -3.29
N TYR A 452 -14.68 -4.76 -2.34
CA TYR A 452 -15.80 -4.56 -1.44
C TYR A 452 -15.46 -3.44 -0.47
N LEU A 453 -16.38 -2.53 -0.27
CA LEU A 453 -16.24 -1.40 0.62
C LEU A 453 -17.51 -1.17 1.43
N ALA A 454 -17.39 -1.21 2.75
CA ALA A 454 -18.48 -0.86 3.65
C ALA A 454 -17.99 0.12 4.71
N LYS A 455 -18.89 1.02 5.12
CA LYS A 455 -18.72 1.91 6.26
C LYS A 455 -19.75 1.56 7.33
N GLY A 456 -19.34 1.54 8.59
CA GLY A 456 -20.22 1.29 9.70
C GLY A 456 -19.75 2.00 10.96
N GLU A 457 -20.47 1.78 12.05
CA GLU A 457 -20.20 2.37 13.36
C GLU A 457 -20.05 1.27 14.42
N ILE A 458 -18.99 1.28 15.21
CA ILE A 458 -18.80 0.37 16.33
C ILE A 458 -19.88 0.68 17.40
N VAL A 459 -20.71 -0.31 17.68
CA VAL A 459 -21.79 -0.21 18.68
C VAL A 459 -21.61 -1.20 19.84
N GLY A 460 -20.62 -2.09 19.77
CA GLY A 460 -20.37 -3.07 20.80
C GLY A 460 -19.12 -3.90 20.54
N CYS A 461 -18.78 -4.69 21.55
CA CYS A 461 -17.70 -5.66 21.50
C CYS A 461 -18.11 -6.91 22.28
N SER A 462 -17.77 -8.09 21.78
CA SER A 462 -17.95 -9.32 22.54
C SER A 462 -16.68 -10.15 22.57
N GLY A 463 -16.56 -11.04 23.57
CA GLY A 463 -15.37 -11.86 23.77
C GLY A 463 -14.25 -11.21 24.58
N PHE A 464 -14.20 -9.90 24.67
CA PHE A 464 -13.17 -9.17 25.40
C PHE A 464 -13.12 -9.54 26.90
N ASN A 465 -14.27 -9.46 27.60
CA ASN A 465 -14.34 -9.62 29.06
C ASN A 465 -14.57 -11.06 29.53
N LYS A 466 -14.54 -12.07 28.67
CA LYS A 466 -14.79 -13.47 29.04
C LYS A 466 -13.49 -14.26 29.06
N GLY A 467 -12.95 -14.48 30.25
CA GLY A 467 -11.66 -15.14 30.48
C GLY A 467 -11.52 -16.58 29.96
N THR A 468 -12.64 -17.25 29.69
CA THR A 468 -12.68 -18.68 29.33
C THR A 468 -12.91 -18.95 27.83
N LEU A 469 -12.98 -17.93 26.98
CA LEU A 469 -13.23 -18.13 25.55
C LEU A 469 -11.95 -18.52 24.82
N ILE A 470 -11.93 -19.74 24.30
CA ILE A 470 -10.89 -20.28 23.41
C ILE A 470 -11.18 -19.95 21.94
N GLY A 471 -10.22 -20.23 21.06
CA GLY A 471 -10.38 -20.04 19.62
C GLY A 471 -10.53 -18.56 19.19
N CYS A 472 -11.10 -18.35 18.02
CA CYS A 472 -11.40 -17.03 17.47
C CYS A 472 -12.68 -16.46 18.12
N SER A 473 -12.52 -15.70 19.19
CA SER A 473 -13.62 -15.32 20.08
C SER A 473 -13.81 -13.81 20.27
N LEU A 474 -12.96 -12.95 19.66
CA LEU A 474 -13.11 -11.50 19.72
C LEU A 474 -13.99 -11.02 18.58
N ALA A 475 -15.00 -10.20 18.88
CA ALA A 475 -15.92 -9.70 17.88
C ALA A 475 -16.21 -8.21 18.02
N ALA A 476 -16.08 -7.47 16.90
CA ALA A 476 -16.56 -6.11 16.76
C ALA A 476 -18.02 -6.14 16.30
N HIS A 477 -18.90 -5.43 17.01
CA HIS A 477 -20.30 -5.23 16.62
C HIS A 477 -20.40 -3.90 15.88
N ILE A 478 -20.86 -3.94 14.63
CA ILE A 478 -20.85 -2.81 13.71
C ILE A 478 -22.27 -2.53 13.25
N ARG A 479 -22.75 -1.31 13.47
CA ARG A 479 -24.00 -0.84 12.89
C ARG A 479 -23.78 -0.50 11.43
N VAL A 480 -24.64 -1.04 10.57
CA VAL A 480 -24.70 -0.77 9.13
C VAL A 480 -26.16 -0.60 8.72
N PRO A 481 -26.48 0.04 7.57
CA PRO A 481 -27.87 0.25 7.15
C PRO A 481 -28.64 -1.06 6.90
N ASP A 482 -28.00 -2.09 6.34
CA ASP A 482 -28.59 -3.38 6.02
C ASP A 482 -27.53 -4.49 6.08
N ALA A 483 -27.41 -5.17 7.22
CA ALA A 483 -26.40 -6.20 7.43
C ALA A 483 -26.61 -7.45 6.55
N PRO A 484 -27.83 -7.95 6.31
CA PRO A 484 -28.08 -9.00 5.32
C PRO A 484 -27.59 -8.64 3.91
N GLU A 485 -27.82 -7.40 3.46
CA GLU A 485 -27.36 -6.94 2.16
C GLU A 485 -25.82 -6.84 2.10
N CYS A 486 -25.19 -6.32 3.17
CA CYS A 486 -23.72 -6.31 3.30
C CYS A 486 -23.15 -7.73 3.15
N LEU A 487 -23.73 -8.71 3.84
CA LEU A 487 -23.27 -10.09 3.75
C LEU A 487 -23.54 -10.69 2.36
N ARG A 488 -24.69 -10.40 1.76
CA ARG A 488 -25.04 -10.91 0.42
C ARG A 488 -24.05 -10.42 -0.66
N LYS A 489 -23.62 -9.15 -0.59
CA LYS A 489 -22.61 -8.59 -1.50
C LYS A 489 -21.23 -9.24 -1.36
N LEU A 490 -20.94 -9.88 -0.23
CA LEU A 490 -19.70 -10.65 -0.07
C LEU A 490 -19.68 -11.97 -0.84
N SER A 491 -20.78 -12.40 -1.45
CA SER A 491 -20.82 -13.62 -2.26
C SER A 491 -19.82 -13.63 -3.41
N ASP A 492 -19.46 -12.46 -3.93
CA ASP A 492 -18.47 -12.30 -5.00
C ASP A 492 -17.03 -12.18 -4.46
N PHE A 493 -16.86 -12.01 -3.16
CA PHE A 493 -15.58 -11.69 -2.51
C PHE A 493 -15.07 -12.78 -1.58
N GLY A 494 -15.94 -13.48 -0.90
CA GLY A 494 -15.61 -14.53 0.08
C GLY A 494 -15.70 -14.06 1.52
N THR A 495 -15.06 -14.80 2.43
CA THR A 495 -15.03 -14.51 3.86
C THR A 495 -13.94 -13.50 4.25
N HIS A 496 -13.88 -13.09 5.52
CA HIS A 496 -13.00 -12.11 6.14
C HIS A 496 -13.09 -10.70 5.56
N LEU A 497 -13.44 -9.78 6.41
CA LEU A 497 -13.32 -8.35 6.17
C LEU A 497 -12.13 -7.79 6.94
N SER A 498 -11.31 -7.00 6.29
CA SER A 498 -10.29 -6.17 6.95
C SER A 498 -10.92 -4.85 7.38
N MET A 499 -10.58 -4.38 8.58
CA MET A 499 -11.21 -3.23 9.23
C MET A 499 -10.17 -2.27 9.83
N VAL A 500 -10.39 -0.98 9.64
CA VAL A 500 -9.68 0.12 10.32
C VAL A 500 -10.68 1.13 10.87
N TYR A 501 -10.30 1.85 11.94
CA TYR A 501 -11.09 2.97 12.44
C TYR A 501 -10.94 4.20 11.55
N GLY A 502 -12.04 4.89 11.30
CA GLY A 502 -12.17 6.06 10.45
C GLY A 502 -12.90 5.77 9.15
N ASP A 503 -13.32 6.84 8.46
CA ASP A 503 -13.91 6.77 7.12
C ASP A 503 -12.82 7.03 6.06
N TYR A 504 -12.42 5.99 5.37
CA TYR A 504 -11.45 6.01 4.27
C TYR A 504 -12.10 5.65 2.92
N SER A 505 -13.41 5.83 2.83
CA SER A 505 -14.16 5.47 1.62
C SER A 505 -13.67 6.23 0.39
N ARG A 506 -13.33 7.52 0.57
CA ARG A 506 -12.83 8.38 -0.50
C ARG A 506 -11.41 7.95 -0.96
N GLU A 507 -10.54 7.65 -0.01
CA GLU A 507 -9.17 7.18 -0.29
C GLU A 507 -9.18 5.84 -1.01
N ILE A 508 -10.00 4.89 -0.55
CA ILE A 508 -10.13 3.57 -1.19
C ILE A 508 -10.75 3.69 -2.58
N GLN A 509 -11.75 4.57 -2.79
CA GLN A 509 -12.28 4.85 -4.12
C GLN A 509 -11.18 5.42 -5.04
N GLY A 510 -10.43 6.42 -4.59
CA GLY A 510 -9.33 6.99 -5.39
C GLY A 510 -8.24 5.97 -5.74
N LEU A 511 -7.88 5.09 -4.81
CA LEU A 511 -6.95 3.99 -5.06
C LEU A 511 -7.52 2.98 -6.05
N ALA A 512 -8.79 2.63 -5.91
CA ALA A 512 -9.46 1.71 -6.83
C ALA A 512 -9.48 2.28 -8.26
N ASP A 513 -9.80 3.56 -8.41
CA ASP A 513 -9.77 4.25 -9.71
C ASP A 513 -8.36 4.22 -10.34
N MET A 514 -7.30 4.48 -9.54
CA MET A 514 -5.90 4.42 -10.00
C MET A 514 -5.44 3.01 -10.35
N MET A 515 -6.05 1.98 -9.76
CA MET A 515 -5.67 0.57 -9.93
C MET A 515 -6.60 -0.17 -10.91
N GLY A 516 -7.60 0.51 -11.45
CA GLY A 516 -8.60 -0.08 -12.35
C GLY A 516 -9.51 -1.11 -11.67
N LEU A 517 -9.80 -0.91 -10.38
CA LEU A 517 -10.70 -1.75 -9.60
C LEU A 517 -12.11 -1.14 -9.56
N GLU A 518 -13.13 -1.98 -9.66
CA GLU A 518 -14.51 -1.60 -9.41
C GLU A 518 -14.77 -1.58 -7.89
N VAL A 519 -15.32 -0.49 -7.37
CA VAL A 519 -15.75 -0.44 -5.96
C VAL A 519 -17.18 -0.91 -5.82
N VAL A 520 -17.40 -1.94 -5.02
CA VAL A 520 -18.72 -2.44 -4.66
C VAL A 520 -19.07 -1.93 -3.27
N TYR A 521 -19.82 -0.84 -3.24
CA TYR A 521 -20.30 -0.27 -1.98
C TYR A 521 -21.37 -1.18 -1.36
N ALA A 522 -21.15 -1.58 -0.11
CA ALA A 522 -22.10 -2.41 0.65
C ALA A 522 -23.01 -1.57 1.56
N THR A 523 -22.60 -0.36 1.87
CA THR A 523 -23.37 0.60 2.69
C THR A 523 -23.46 1.94 2.02
#